data_f073a43be6967b82ea614ee2706e82ea
#
_entry.id   f073a43be6967b82ea614ee2706e82ea
#
_cell.length_a   1.000
_cell.length_b   1.000
_cell.length_c   1.000
_cell.angle_alpha   90.00
_cell.angle_beta   90.00
_cell.angle_gamma   90.00
#
_symmetry.space_group_name_H-M   'P 1'
#
loop_
_entity.id
_entity.type
_entity.pdbx_description
1 polymer ?
#
loop_
_entity_poly.entity_id
_entity_poly.type
_entity_poly.pdbx_seq_one_letter_code
_entity_poly.pdbx_strand_id
1 'polypeptide(L)'
;MDSISDRAKKKYSRTRPFVYYNQQTLVPEQEESHIHNGSYPSGHTVLGWTMALLLSDINPTVADALLARGYEYGQSRVIAGYHWQSDVDAGRLGGSVLYAKLQGNERFREQLAKAQQEFREKTQGPSKVKETIVPVGDSRAYTITGLPATSETRGIIIQNGQKVYRP
;
A
#
# COMPACT_ATOMS: atom_id res chain seq x y z
N MET A 1 -10.13 14.46 18.73
CA MET A 1 -10.08 13.02 19.04
C MET A 1 -8.63 12.60 18.86
N ASP A 2 -7.93 12.31 19.95
CA ASP A 2 -6.52 11.91 19.88
C ASP A 2 -6.42 10.59 19.10
N SER A 3 -5.52 10.55 18.11
CA SER A 3 -5.27 9.31 17.37
C SER A 3 -4.64 8.25 18.28
N ILE A 4 -4.75 6.98 17.91
CA ILE A 4 -4.15 5.87 18.68
C ILE A 4 -2.66 6.10 18.93
N SER A 5 -1.97 6.76 18.00
CA SER A 5 -0.54 7.06 18.10
C SER A 5 -0.24 8.29 19.00
N ASP A 6 -1.17 9.24 19.19
CA ASP A 6 -0.86 10.52 19.84
C ASP A 6 -0.50 10.38 21.31
N ARG A 7 -1.17 9.49 22.02
CA ARG A 7 -0.86 9.21 23.44
C ARG A 7 0.55 8.63 23.59
N ALA A 8 0.94 7.72 22.71
CA ALA A 8 2.28 7.15 22.70
C ALA A 8 3.33 8.19 22.28
N LYS A 9 3.04 9.01 21.27
CA LYS A 9 3.91 10.11 20.83
C LYS A 9 4.20 11.09 21.95
N LYS A 10 3.18 11.51 22.70
CA LYS A 10 3.33 12.37 23.89
C LYS A 10 4.15 11.69 24.99
N LYS A 11 3.94 10.39 25.24
CA LYS A 11 4.64 9.64 26.28
C LYS A 11 6.12 9.48 26.00
N TYR A 12 6.47 9.11 24.77
CA TYR A 12 7.86 8.80 24.40
C TYR A 12 8.64 10.01 23.90
N SER A 13 7.96 11.03 23.36
CA SER A 13 8.54 12.29 22.85
C SER A 13 9.83 12.07 22.05
N ARG A 14 9.88 10.98 21.26
CA ARG A 14 11.09 10.58 20.54
C ARG A 14 11.41 11.58 19.43
N THR A 15 12.64 12.07 19.41
CA THR A 15 13.16 12.95 18.36
C THR A 15 13.14 12.25 17.00
N ARG A 16 12.69 12.95 15.96
CA ARG A 16 12.68 12.44 14.59
C ARG A 16 14.07 12.42 13.98
N PRO A 17 14.37 11.52 13.01
CA PRO A 17 15.66 11.44 12.36
C PRO A 17 16.14 12.78 11.77
N PHE A 18 15.29 13.47 11.02
CA PHE A 18 15.64 14.74 10.39
C PHE A 18 16.01 15.83 11.40
N VAL A 19 15.36 15.86 12.56
CA VAL A 19 15.70 16.79 13.66
C VAL A 19 17.02 16.37 14.33
N TYR A 20 17.19 15.07 14.60
CA TYR A 20 18.36 14.52 15.25
C TYR A 20 19.64 14.75 14.46
N TYR A 21 19.57 14.53 13.14
CA TYR A 21 20.73 14.68 12.24
C TYR A 21 20.85 16.12 11.68
N ASN A 22 19.90 17.00 11.96
CA ASN A 22 19.79 18.33 11.35
C ASN A 22 19.89 18.26 9.82
N GLN A 23 19.14 17.34 9.23
CA GLN A 23 19.10 17.10 7.79
C GLN A 23 17.67 17.21 7.28
N GLN A 24 17.53 17.80 6.10
CA GLN A 24 16.24 17.97 5.45
C GLN A 24 15.65 16.60 5.01
N THR A 25 14.34 16.46 5.13
CA THR A 25 13.60 15.30 4.65
C THR A 25 13.39 15.34 3.13
N LEU A 26 12.87 14.24 2.55
CA LEU A 26 12.46 14.24 1.12
C LEU A 26 11.18 15.03 0.85
N VAL A 27 10.47 15.51 1.89
CA VAL A 27 9.21 16.26 1.78
C VAL A 27 9.25 17.45 2.75
N PRO A 28 10.16 18.40 2.55
CA PRO A 28 10.49 19.43 3.54
C PRO A 28 9.32 20.34 3.91
N GLU A 29 8.35 20.51 3.05
CA GLU A 29 7.13 21.30 3.32
C GLU A 29 6.26 20.77 4.46
N GLN A 30 6.49 19.53 4.89
CA GLN A 30 5.77 18.92 6.02
C GLN A 30 6.55 18.96 7.34
N GLU A 31 7.80 19.41 7.35
CA GLU A 31 8.67 19.36 8.53
C GLU A 31 8.14 20.18 9.69
N GLU A 32 7.68 21.40 9.43
CA GLU A 32 7.16 22.31 10.45
C GLU A 32 6.05 21.67 11.30
N SER A 33 5.14 20.94 10.66
CA SER A 33 4.05 20.24 11.36
C SER A 33 4.52 19.04 12.17
N HIS A 34 5.73 18.56 11.96
CA HIS A 34 6.28 17.35 12.57
C HIS A 34 7.40 17.61 13.59
N ILE A 35 8.02 18.78 13.58
CA ILE A 35 9.19 19.07 14.42
C ILE A 35 8.90 18.95 15.91
N HIS A 36 7.70 19.31 16.34
CA HIS A 36 7.26 19.26 17.75
C HIS A 36 6.43 18.03 18.10
N ASN A 37 6.29 17.09 17.16
CA ASN A 37 5.49 15.89 17.36
C ASN A 37 6.39 14.65 17.36
N GLY A 38 6.38 13.88 18.45
CA GLY A 38 7.22 12.68 18.63
C GLY A 38 7.11 11.69 17.46
N SER A 39 8.23 11.01 17.17
CA SER A 39 8.28 10.07 16.04
C SER A 39 7.63 8.71 16.35
N TYR A 40 7.64 8.26 17.58
CA TYR A 40 7.26 6.89 17.97
C TYR A 40 5.83 6.79 18.52
N PRO A 41 5.02 5.83 18.04
CA PRO A 41 5.18 5.04 16.85
C PRO A 41 4.80 5.81 15.57
N SER A 42 5.08 5.25 14.39
CA SER A 42 4.66 5.84 13.11
C SER A 42 3.14 5.70 12.90
N GLY A 43 2.42 6.82 12.94
CA GLY A 43 0.97 6.86 12.70
C GLY A 43 0.60 6.47 11.26
N HIS A 44 1.40 6.89 10.26
CA HIS A 44 1.22 6.48 8.87
C HIS A 44 1.31 4.95 8.73
N THR A 45 2.27 4.33 9.44
CA THR A 45 2.42 2.87 9.40
C THR A 45 1.26 2.16 10.08
N VAL A 46 0.79 2.66 11.24
CA VAL A 46 -0.42 2.10 11.89
C VAL A 46 -1.58 2.10 10.91
N LEU A 47 -1.84 3.25 10.27
CA LEU A 47 -2.96 3.39 9.32
C LEU A 47 -2.77 2.49 8.10
N GLY A 48 -1.62 2.60 7.40
CA GLY A 48 -1.37 1.87 6.16
C GLY A 48 -1.39 0.36 6.35
N TRP A 49 -0.84 -0.14 7.45
CA TRP A 49 -0.85 -1.56 7.77
C TRP A 49 -2.25 -2.07 8.15
N THR A 50 -3.01 -1.31 8.96
CA THR A 50 -4.40 -1.66 9.30
C THR A 50 -5.27 -1.70 8.04
N MET A 51 -5.11 -0.74 7.12
CA MET A 51 -5.83 -0.73 5.85
C MET A 51 -5.45 -1.90 4.95
N ALA A 52 -4.17 -2.28 4.90
CA ALA A 52 -3.72 -3.43 4.13
C ALA A 52 -4.37 -4.73 4.64
N LEU A 53 -4.43 -4.93 5.97
CA LEU A 53 -5.11 -6.07 6.58
C LEU A 53 -6.62 -6.08 6.25
N LEU A 54 -7.28 -4.93 6.40
CA LEU A 54 -8.71 -4.79 6.08
C LEU A 54 -9.02 -5.10 4.62
N LEU A 55 -8.25 -4.53 3.70
CA LEU A 55 -8.45 -4.75 2.26
C LEU A 55 -8.14 -6.19 1.85
N SER A 56 -7.16 -6.83 2.50
CA SER A 56 -6.85 -8.26 2.29
C SER A 56 -8.00 -9.17 2.71
N ASP A 57 -8.74 -8.82 3.76
CA ASP A 57 -9.95 -9.55 4.16
C ASP A 57 -11.12 -9.33 3.19
N ILE A 58 -11.21 -8.14 2.58
CA ILE A 58 -12.23 -7.86 1.57
C ILE A 58 -11.93 -8.58 0.27
N ASN A 59 -10.68 -8.57 -0.16
CA ASN A 59 -10.22 -9.25 -1.38
C ASN A 59 -8.99 -10.12 -1.13
N PRO A 60 -9.16 -11.34 -0.66
CA PRO A 60 -8.04 -12.24 -0.36
C PRO A 60 -7.24 -12.69 -1.59
N THR A 61 -7.79 -12.54 -2.80
CA THR A 61 -7.09 -12.97 -4.03
C THR A 61 -5.84 -12.15 -4.35
N VAL A 62 -5.76 -10.93 -3.83
CA VAL A 62 -4.62 -10.01 -3.99
C VAL A 62 -4.00 -9.62 -2.64
N ALA A 63 -4.21 -10.44 -1.60
CA ALA A 63 -3.75 -10.15 -0.24
C ALA A 63 -2.25 -9.87 -0.19
N ASP A 64 -1.43 -10.67 -0.86
CA ASP A 64 0.03 -10.50 -0.89
C ASP A 64 0.44 -9.11 -1.42
N ALA A 65 -0.20 -8.66 -2.50
CA ALA A 65 0.08 -7.35 -3.08
C ALA A 65 -0.37 -6.21 -2.15
N LEU A 66 -1.51 -6.36 -1.48
CA LEU A 66 -2.03 -5.38 -0.52
C LEU A 66 -1.14 -5.29 0.72
N LEU A 67 -0.70 -6.43 1.26
CA LEU A 67 0.21 -6.48 2.40
C LEU A 67 1.58 -5.93 2.04
N ALA A 68 2.12 -6.26 0.87
CA ALA A 68 3.37 -5.68 0.37
C ALA A 68 3.25 -4.15 0.27
N ARG A 69 2.16 -3.64 -0.29
CA ARG A 69 1.91 -2.19 -0.38
C ARG A 69 1.79 -1.52 0.99
N GLY A 70 1.10 -2.16 1.95
CA GLY A 70 1.01 -1.68 3.33
C GLY A 70 2.38 -1.62 4.01
N TYR A 71 3.23 -2.61 3.75
CA TYR A 71 4.62 -2.64 4.23
C TYR A 71 5.44 -1.48 3.66
N GLU A 72 5.42 -1.30 2.33
CA GLU A 72 6.12 -0.22 1.63
C GLU A 72 5.65 1.17 2.09
N TYR A 73 4.35 1.33 2.34
CA TYR A 73 3.79 2.59 2.83
C TYR A 73 4.42 3.02 4.16
N GLY A 74 4.61 2.07 5.08
CA GLY A 74 5.35 2.31 6.31
C GLY A 74 6.83 2.61 6.04
N GLN A 75 7.46 1.82 5.19
CA GLN A 75 8.90 1.93 4.89
C GLN A 75 9.25 3.25 4.20
N SER A 76 8.34 3.80 3.39
CA SER A 76 8.52 5.11 2.77
C SER A 76 8.78 6.22 3.79
N ARG A 77 8.31 6.09 5.03
CA ARG A 77 8.52 7.08 6.09
C ARG A 77 9.95 7.07 6.65
N VAL A 78 10.61 5.92 6.59
CA VAL A 78 12.05 5.81 6.91
C VAL A 78 12.86 6.45 5.78
N ILE A 79 12.56 6.09 4.54
CA ILE A 79 13.24 6.63 3.34
C ILE A 79 13.11 8.15 3.28
N ALA A 80 11.92 8.69 3.59
CA ALA A 80 11.68 10.12 3.61
C ALA A 80 12.34 10.86 4.79
N GLY A 81 12.95 10.17 5.77
CA GLY A 81 13.63 10.78 6.91
C GLY A 81 12.73 11.18 8.09
N TYR A 82 11.45 10.83 8.07
CA TYR A 82 10.49 11.20 9.12
C TYR A 82 10.49 10.27 10.33
N HIS A 83 10.83 9.01 10.13
CA HIS A 83 10.73 7.97 11.14
C HIS A 83 11.95 7.07 11.19
N TRP A 84 12.27 6.59 12.39
CA TRP A 84 13.21 5.50 12.60
C TRP A 84 12.57 4.17 12.15
N GLN A 85 13.41 3.19 11.79
CA GLN A 85 12.91 1.85 11.45
C GLN A 85 12.05 1.28 12.60
N SER A 86 12.49 1.42 13.84
CA SER A 86 11.74 0.95 15.01
C SER A 86 10.40 1.65 15.24
N ASP A 87 10.20 2.91 14.76
CA ASP A 87 8.89 3.57 14.80
C ASP A 87 7.91 2.90 13.82
N VAL A 88 8.43 2.48 12.67
CA VAL A 88 7.66 1.79 11.62
C VAL A 88 7.32 0.37 12.05
N ASP A 89 8.28 -0.36 12.66
CA ASP A 89 8.05 -1.70 13.19
C ASP A 89 6.99 -1.69 14.29
N ALA A 90 7.08 -0.74 15.23
CA ALA A 90 6.06 -0.53 16.24
C ALA A 90 4.72 -0.10 15.65
N GLY A 91 4.73 0.67 14.56
CA GLY A 91 3.54 1.06 13.82
C GLY A 91 2.81 -0.15 13.21
N ARG A 92 3.53 -1.11 12.61
CA ARG A 92 2.95 -2.36 12.11
C ARG A 92 2.36 -3.21 13.22
N LEU A 93 3.09 -3.36 14.35
CA LEU A 93 2.56 -4.06 15.51
C LEU A 93 1.27 -3.39 16.02
N GLY A 94 1.27 -2.06 16.16
CA GLY A 94 0.10 -1.28 16.57
C GLY A 94 -1.08 -1.44 15.62
N GLY A 95 -0.84 -1.45 14.31
CA GLY A 95 -1.85 -1.69 13.29
C GLY A 95 -2.44 -3.10 13.35
N SER A 96 -1.61 -4.12 13.59
CA SER A 96 -2.06 -5.50 13.78
C SER A 96 -2.94 -5.65 15.03
N VAL A 97 -2.52 -5.07 16.15
CA VAL A 97 -3.31 -5.07 17.40
C VAL A 97 -4.62 -4.32 17.24
N LEU A 98 -4.61 -3.17 16.55
CA LEU A 98 -5.83 -2.41 16.23
C LEU A 98 -6.78 -3.26 15.41
N TYR A 99 -6.29 -3.90 14.35
CA TYR A 99 -7.11 -4.74 13.49
C TYR A 99 -7.71 -5.93 14.24
N ALA A 100 -6.90 -6.63 15.04
CA ALA A 100 -7.39 -7.70 15.91
C ALA A 100 -8.49 -7.23 16.87
N LYS A 101 -8.35 -6.03 17.45
CA LYS A 101 -9.37 -5.44 18.31
C LYS A 101 -10.65 -5.11 17.54
N LEU A 102 -10.54 -4.62 16.31
CA LEU A 102 -11.70 -4.36 15.45
C LEU A 102 -12.45 -5.66 15.13
N GLN A 103 -11.73 -6.76 14.86
CA GLN A 103 -12.34 -8.08 14.64
C GLN A 103 -13.11 -8.60 15.87
N GLY A 104 -12.76 -8.17 17.08
CA GLY A 104 -13.52 -8.42 18.29
C GLY A 104 -14.83 -7.62 18.40
N ASN A 105 -15.07 -6.62 17.57
CA ASN A 105 -16.26 -5.77 17.59
C ASN A 105 -17.32 -6.29 16.61
N GLU A 106 -18.52 -6.61 17.12
CA GLU A 106 -19.61 -7.18 16.33
C GLU A 106 -20.04 -6.26 15.16
N ARG A 107 -20.26 -4.97 15.45
CA ARG A 107 -20.65 -4.00 14.44
C ARG A 107 -19.60 -3.85 13.32
N PHE A 108 -18.33 -3.96 13.67
CA PHE A 108 -17.25 -3.95 12.66
C PHE A 108 -17.33 -5.19 11.77
N ARG A 109 -17.49 -6.38 12.35
CA ARG A 109 -17.62 -7.63 11.57
C ARG A 109 -18.82 -7.61 10.62
N GLU A 110 -19.96 -7.09 11.09
CA GLU A 110 -21.15 -6.93 10.23
C GLU A 110 -20.86 -6.00 9.03
N GLN A 111 -20.18 -4.87 9.26
CA GLN A 111 -19.83 -3.96 8.17
C GLN A 111 -18.79 -4.59 7.22
N LEU A 112 -17.82 -5.30 7.77
CA LEU A 112 -16.83 -6.03 6.96
C LEU A 112 -17.51 -7.08 6.07
N ALA A 113 -18.44 -7.86 6.62
CA ALA A 113 -19.20 -8.86 5.86
C ALA A 113 -20.02 -8.22 4.71
N LYS A 114 -20.65 -7.06 4.95
CA LYS A 114 -21.34 -6.29 3.91
C LYS A 114 -20.39 -5.82 2.81
N ALA A 115 -19.23 -5.28 3.21
CA ALA A 115 -18.22 -4.83 2.25
C ALA A 115 -17.68 -5.99 1.39
N GLN A 116 -17.43 -7.16 2.01
CA GLN A 116 -17.03 -8.38 1.30
C GLN A 116 -18.11 -8.85 0.31
N GLN A 117 -19.37 -8.80 0.72
CA GLN A 117 -20.50 -9.17 -0.16
C GLN A 117 -20.61 -8.20 -1.33
N GLU A 118 -20.62 -6.89 -1.08
CA GLU A 118 -20.67 -5.86 -2.11
C GLU A 118 -19.51 -5.98 -3.11
N PHE A 119 -18.31 -6.25 -2.61
CA PHE A 119 -17.13 -6.46 -3.45
C PHE A 119 -17.32 -7.68 -4.36
N ARG A 120 -17.79 -8.81 -3.83
CA ARG A 120 -18.08 -10.02 -4.62
C ARG A 120 -19.13 -9.75 -5.69
N GLU A 121 -20.24 -9.10 -5.33
CA GLU A 121 -21.32 -8.79 -6.26
C GLU A 121 -20.86 -7.87 -7.40
N LYS A 122 -20.02 -6.89 -7.10
CA LYS A 122 -19.49 -5.96 -8.10
C LYS A 122 -18.38 -6.56 -8.98
N THR A 123 -17.63 -7.52 -8.46
CA THR A 123 -16.51 -8.13 -9.19
C THR A 123 -16.90 -9.46 -9.86
N GLN A 124 -17.87 -10.19 -9.31
CA GLN A 124 -18.34 -11.48 -9.82
C GLN A 124 -19.73 -11.40 -10.48
N GLY A 125 -20.38 -10.22 -10.43
CA GLY A 125 -21.59 -9.98 -11.19
C GLY A 125 -21.33 -10.15 -12.69
N PRO A 126 -22.36 -10.36 -13.54
CA PRO A 126 -22.16 -10.57 -14.96
C PRO A 126 -21.26 -9.46 -15.48
N SER A 127 -20.07 -9.83 -15.84
CA SER A 127 -19.01 -8.93 -16.30
C SER A 127 -19.56 -8.10 -17.44
N LYS A 128 -20.01 -6.87 -17.16
CA LYS A 128 -20.24 -5.85 -18.20
C LYS A 128 -18.92 -5.31 -18.76
N VAL A 129 -17.80 -5.82 -18.31
CA VAL A 129 -16.62 -5.85 -19.15
C VAL A 129 -17.02 -6.77 -20.28
N LYS A 130 -17.54 -6.20 -21.38
CA LYS A 130 -17.37 -6.85 -22.66
C LYS A 130 -15.93 -7.32 -22.62
N GLU A 131 -15.70 -8.65 -22.53
CA GLU A 131 -14.51 -9.21 -23.10
C GLU A 131 -14.44 -8.56 -24.47
N THR A 132 -13.65 -7.53 -24.58
CA THR A 132 -13.05 -7.24 -25.86
C THR A 132 -12.14 -8.45 -26.02
N ILE A 133 -12.73 -9.53 -26.52
CA ILE A 133 -12.01 -10.60 -27.15
C ILE A 133 -11.23 -9.82 -28.20
N VAL A 134 -10.00 -9.45 -27.82
CA VAL A 134 -9.02 -9.00 -28.81
C VAL A 134 -8.95 -10.18 -29.74
N PRO A 135 -9.40 -10.06 -31.00
CA PRO A 135 -9.45 -11.20 -31.88
C PRO A 135 -8.08 -11.84 -31.83
N VAL A 136 -8.06 -13.17 -31.62
CA VAL A 136 -6.83 -13.96 -31.73
C VAL A 136 -6.36 -13.78 -33.17
N GLY A 137 -5.54 -12.76 -33.39
CA GLY A 137 -5.15 -12.31 -34.75
C GLY A 137 -4.53 -10.91 -34.74
N ASP A 138 -4.66 -10.15 -33.64
CA ASP A 138 -3.96 -8.88 -33.52
C ASP A 138 -2.49 -9.14 -33.15
N SER A 139 -1.63 -9.20 -34.16
CA SER A 139 -0.18 -9.45 -34.05
C SER A 139 0.57 -8.25 -33.45
N ARG A 140 -0.12 -7.34 -32.79
CA ARG A 140 0.55 -6.19 -32.17
C ARG A 140 1.46 -6.66 -31.06
N ALA A 141 2.71 -6.31 -31.17
CA ALA A 141 3.74 -6.54 -30.18
C ALA A 141 4.08 -5.20 -29.50
N TYR A 142 4.42 -5.27 -28.23
CA TYR A 142 4.81 -4.10 -27.44
C TYR A 142 6.16 -4.35 -26.77
N THR A 143 6.93 -3.29 -26.57
CA THR A 143 8.11 -3.33 -25.71
C THR A 143 7.69 -3.55 -24.26
N ILE A 144 8.62 -3.91 -23.38
CA ILE A 144 8.37 -4.01 -21.93
C ILE A 144 7.95 -2.67 -21.30
N THR A 145 8.15 -1.54 -21.98
CA THR A 145 7.73 -0.20 -21.57
C THR A 145 6.37 0.20 -22.13
N GLY A 146 5.67 -0.74 -22.84
CA GLY A 146 4.32 -0.51 -23.36
C GLY A 146 4.25 0.23 -24.70
N LEU A 147 5.40 0.54 -25.34
CA LEU A 147 5.43 1.14 -26.68
C LEU A 147 5.19 0.08 -27.75
N PRO A 148 4.48 0.40 -28.87
CA PRO A 148 4.34 -0.53 -29.98
C PRO A 148 5.71 -1.00 -30.50
N ALA A 149 5.87 -2.30 -30.65
CA ALA A 149 7.09 -2.88 -31.21
C ALA A 149 6.96 -3.03 -32.73
N THR A 150 7.98 -2.60 -33.45
CA THR A 150 8.11 -2.76 -34.91
C THR A 150 8.87 -4.02 -35.24
N SER A 151 8.99 -4.34 -36.53
CA SER A 151 9.84 -5.45 -37.05
C SER A 151 11.31 -5.31 -36.65
N GLU A 152 11.77 -4.07 -36.42
CA GLU A 152 13.17 -3.77 -36.06
C GLU A 152 13.43 -3.75 -34.56
N THR A 153 12.37 -3.83 -33.75
CA THR A 153 12.51 -3.84 -32.31
C THR A 153 13.21 -5.08 -31.81
N ARG A 154 14.35 -4.93 -31.15
CA ARG A 154 15.20 -5.99 -30.59
C ARG A 154 14.99 -6.12 -29.10
N GLY A 155 15.31 -7.27 -28.52
CA GLY A 155 15.21 -7.54 -27.09
C GLY A 155 13.87 -8.18 -26.69
N ILE A 156 13.45 -7.98 -25.45
CA ILE A 156 12.21 -8.58 -24.93
C ILE A 156 10.99 -7.75 -25.35
N ILE A 157 10.05 -8.41 -26.01
CA ILE A 157 8.76 -7.83 -26.39
C ILE A 157 7.61 -8.66 -25.79
N ILE A 158 6.44 -8.07 -25.68
CA ILE A 158 5.19 -8.74 -25.33
C ILE A 158 4.38 -8.90 -26.62
N GLN A 159 4.11 -10.12 -27.02
CA GLN A 159 3.30 -10.45 -28.19
C GLN A 159 2.26 -11.51 -27.79
N ASN A 160 0.99 -11.25 -28.04
CA ASN A 160 -0.12 -12.13 -27.65
C ASN A 160 -0.11 -12.46 -26.13
N GLY A 161 0.29 -11.48 -25.30
CA GLY A 161 0.38 -11.68 -23.84
C GLY A 161 1.60 -12.48 -23.36
N GLN A 162 2.46 -12.93 -24.27
CA GLN A 162 3.67 -13.71 -23.96
C GLN A 162 4.94 -12.89 -24.15
N LYS A 163 5.95 -13.17 -23.33
CA LYS A 163 7.29 -12.60 -23.50
C LYS A 163 8.01 -13.34 -24.62
N VAL A 164 8.44 -12.60 -25.62
CA VAL A 164 9.21 -13.11 -26.75
C VAL A 164 10.52 -12.35 -26.83
N TYR A 165 11.64 -13.05 -27.02
CA TYR A 165 12.92 -12.42 -27.26
C TYR A 165 13.17 -12.34 -28.78
N ARG A 166 13.46 -11.14 -29.27
CA ARG A 166 13.91 -10.90 -30.66
C ARG A 166 15.39 -10.55 -30.64
N PRO A 167 16.23 -11.38 -31.26
CA PRO A 167 17.67 -11.17 -31.32
C PRO A 167 18.08 -9.91 -32.09
#